data_c416af45e093e9d9f589bb26e2992b22
#
_entry.id   c416af45e093e9d9f589bb26e2992b22
#
_cell.length_a   1.000
_cell.length_b   1.000
_cell.length_c   1.000
_cell.angle_alpha   90.00
_cell.angle_beta   90.00
_cell.angle_gamma   90.00
#
_symmetry.space_group_name_H-M   'P 1'
#
loop_
_entity.id
_entity.type
_entity.pdbx_description
1 polymer ?
#
loop_
_entity_poly.entity_id
_entity_poly.type
_entity_poly.pdbx_seq_one_letter_code
_entity_poly.pdbx_strand_id
1 'polypeptide(L)'
;MSPNGKHKGSGSSGQEMLDRLRSQAFNRSTEDQLSAHPYVKAAENGELTMKQRRAFVLEQYAIQHSDAISFAFLAGHRGFVPPSLADAIVPDPVKAPTNDGRTDLYQFLLGGEVYASKLLLQCAEKLGLNESDDLKSYQASPLAQGYPSYWARLALSGNRAAGAAACAVNFPAWGKMCKQLVDALGDPQNGYGYNGNDDQGLAFINFFATPIDDLDEMAVAIIEEEGASYEDLLEPVRLLQQYELLFWDAIYNVEDSIAYET
;
A
#
# COMPACT_ATOMS: atom_id res chain seq x y z
N MET A 1 40.12 -32.87 22.45
CA MET A 1 38.70 -32.64 22.26
C MET A 1 38.55 -31.21 21.81
N SER A 2 38.35 -31.02 20.50
CA SER A 2 38.20 -29.69 19.90
C SER A 2 36.76 -29.21 20.05
N PRO A 3 36.50 -27.94 20.40
CA PRO A 3 35.17 -27.40 20.32
C PRO A 3 34.81 -27.05 18.87
N ASN A 4 33.71 -27.60 18.41
CA ASN A 4 33.08 -27.27 17.14
C ASN A 4 32.81 -25.77 17.05
N GLY A 5 33.63 -25.06 16.29
CA GLY A 5 33.31 -23.76 15.78
C GLY A 5 32.18 -23.88 14.77
N LYS A 6 30.97 -23.51 15.14
CA LYS A 6 29.91 -23.22 14.17
C LYS A 6 30.40 -22.05 13.33
N HIS A 7 30.80 -22.31 12.08
CA HIS A 7 30.86 -21.28 11.06
C HIS A 7 29.45 -20.67 10.95
N LYS A 8 29.26 -19.47 11.51
CA LYS A 8 28.21 -18.57 11.05
C LYS A 8 28.58 -18.25 9.60
N GLY A 9 27.90 -18.86 8.64
CA GLY A 9 27.92 -18.39 7.26
C GLY A 9 27.53 -16.90 7.29
N SER A 10 28.31 -16.08 6.60
CA SER A 10 28.00 -14.67 6.39
C SER A 10 26.76 -14.61 5.47
N GLY A 11 25.58 -14.80 6.03
CA GLY A 11 24.34 -14.42 5.34
C GLY A 11 24.36 -12.89 5.17
N SER A 12 23.87 -12.40 4.03
CA SER A 12 23.68 -10.97 3.80
C SER A 12 22.80 -10.39 4.91
N SER A 13 23.08 -9.17 5.39
CA SER A 13 22.20 -8.48 6.33
C SER A 13 20.83 -8.20 5.70
N GLY A 14 19.79 -7.99 6.53
CA GLY A 14 18.46 -7.61 6.02
C GLY A 14 18.52 -6.39 5.11
N GLN A 15 19.34 -5.40 5.48
CA GLN A 15 19.55 -4.19 4.66
C GLN A 15 20.19 -4.49 3.31
N GLU A 16 21.24 -5.33 3.27
CA GLU A 16 21.87 -5.74 2.01
C GLU A 16 20.88 -6.47 1.10
N MET A 17 19.96 -7.27 1.67
CA MET A 17 18.91 -7.95 0.91
C MET A 17 17.93 -6.95 0.31
N LEU A 18 17.48 -5.93 1.05
CA LEU A 18 16.60 -4.88 0.53
C LEU A 18 17.27 -4.08 -0.58
N ASP A 19 18.52 -3.68 -0.39
CA ASP A 19 19.27 -2.93 -1.40
C ASP A 19 19.44 -3.74 -2.69
N ARG A 20 19.71 -5.02 -2.55
CA ARG A 20 19.81 -5.94 -3.67
C ARG A 20 18.47 -6.17 -4.37
N LEU A 21 17.35 -6.27 -3.64
CA LEU A 21 16.00 -6.37 -4.20
C LEU A 21 15.65 -5.11 -5.02
N ARG A 22 15.88 -3.93 -4.47
CA ARG A 22 15.67 -2.64 -5.16
C ARG A 22 16.52 -2.50 -6.42
N SER A 23 17.75 -3.04 -6.40
CA SER A 23 18.65 -3.01 -7.55
C SER A 23 18.27 -3.96 -8.69
N GLN A 24 17.32 -4.87 -8.48
CA GLN A 24 16.87 -5.80 -9.54
C GLN A 24 16.27 -5.02 -10.71
N ALA A 25 16.58 -5.49 -11.92
CA ALA A 25 16.12 -4.82 -13.14
C ALA A 25 14.58 -4.74 -13.23
N PHE A 26 13.89 -5.77 -12.75
CA PHE A 26 12.43 -5.79 -12.76
C PHE A 26 11.83 -4.73 -11.83
N ASN A 27 12.40 -4.53 -10.62
CA ASN A 27 11.91 -3.51 -9.68
C ASN A 27 12.12 -2.10 -10.24
N ARG A 28 13.31 -1.80 -10.75
CA ARG A 28 13.56 -0.49 -11.39
C ARG A 28 12.64 -0.25 -12.58
N SER A 29 12.45 -1.26 -13.43
CA SER A 29 11.52 -1.16 -14.56
C SER A 29 10.08 -0.91 -14.10
N THR A 30 9.65 -1.54 -13.01
CA THR A 30 8.30 -1.33 -12.47
C THR A 30 8.15 0.06 -11.87
N GLU A 31 9.14 0.55 -11.13
CA GLU A 31 9.14 1.93 -10.60
C GLU A 31 9.08 2.98 -11.73
N ASP A 32 9.82 2.75 -12.82
CA ASP A 32 9.77 3.62 -14.00
C ASP A 32 8.37 3.61 -14.64
N GLN A 33 7.76 2.44 -14.78
CA GLN A 33 6.40 2.28 -15.30
C GLN A 33 5.35 2.95 -14.40
N LEU A 34 5.45 2.79 -13.08
CA LEU A 34 4.58 3.44 -12.11
C LEU A 34 4.70 4.97 -12.22
N SER A 35 5.92 5.52 -12.15
CA SER A 35 6.15 6.96 -12.21
C SER A 35 5.70 7.61 -13.52
N ALA A 36 5.67 6.86 -14.61
CA ALA A 36 5.22 7.29 -15.94
C ALA A 36 3.82 6.77 -16.30
N HIS A 37 3.09 6.19 -15.33
CA HIS A 37 1.81 5.55 -15.61
C HIS A 37 0.80 6.52 -16.24
N PRO A 38 -0.01 6.07 -17.23
CA PRO A 38 -0.98 6.92 -17.92
C PRO A 38 -1.95 7.65 -16.98
N TYR A 39 -2.34 7.03 -15.86
CA TYR A 39 -3.19 7.67 -14.85
C TYR A 39 -2.54 8.92 -14.27
N VAL A 40 -1.25 8.83 -13.88
CA VAL A 40 -0.49 9.98 -13.37
C VAL A 40 -0.33 11.05 -14.43
N LYS A 41 0.01 10.65 -15.66
CA LYS A 41 0.15 11.59 -16.78
C LYS A 41 -1.14 12.32 -17.11
N ALA A 42 -2.27 11.61 -17.11
CA ALA A 42 -3.58 12.22 -17.28
C ALA A 42 -3.90 13.20 -16.13
N ALA A 43 -3.49 12.89 -14.89
CA ALA A 43 -3.63 13.81 -13.76
C ALA A 43 -2.83 15.10 -13.99
N GLU A 44 -1.54 14.98 -14.36
CA GLU A 44 -0.63 16.11 -14.63
C GLU A 44 -1.15 17.02 -15.75
N ASN A 45 -1.86 16.46 -16.72
CA ASN A 45 -2.40 17.18 -17.88
C ASN A 45 -3.82 17.75 -17.68
N GLY A 46 -4.46 17.53 -16.51
CA GLY A 46 -5.86 17.94 -16.31
C GLY A 46 -6.88 17.05 -17.04
N GLU A 47 -6.49 15.84 -17.44
CA GLU A 47 -7.28 14.93 -18.31
C GLU A 47 -7.99 13.81 -17.55
N LEU A 48 -7.73 13.61 -16.24
CA LEU A 48 -8.44 12.59 -15.47
C LEU A 48 -9.93 12.89 -15.38
N THR A 49 -10.73 11.96 -15.86
CA THR A 49 -12.18 12.03 -15.78
C THR A 49 -12.67 11.88 -14.33
N MET A 50 -13.89 12.36 -14.07
CA MET A 50 -14.56 12.11 -12.79
C MET A 50 -14.72 10.61 -12.51
N LYS A 51 -14.98 9.80 -13.54
CA LYS A 51 -15.12 8.35 -13.44
C LYS A 51 -13.83 7.69 -12.95
N GLN A 52 -12.67 8.07 -13.49
CA GLN A 52 -11.36 7.55 -13.07
C GLN A 52 -11.02 7.96 -11.63
N ARG A 53 -11.29 9.21 -11.24
CA ARG A 53 -11.06 9.68 -9.87
C ARG A 53 -11.97 8.96 -8.86
N ARG A 54 -13.23 8.72 -9.22
CA ARG A 54 -14.15 7.92 -8.40
C ARG A 54 -13.71 6.46 -8.30
N ALA A 55 -13.24 5.86 -9.41
CA ALA A 55 -12.71 4.50 -9.41
C ALA A 55 -11.54 4.32 -8.44
N PHE A 56 -10.62 5.29 -8.38
CA PHE A 56 -9.54 5.28 -7.38
C PHE A 56 -10.10 5.13 -5.97
N VAL A 57 -11.06 5.95 -5.57
CA VAL A 57 -11.63 5.93 -4.22
C VAL A 57 -12.41 4.65 -3.95
N LEU A 58 -13.20 4.19 -4.93
CA LEU A 58 -14.02 2.97 -4.81
C LEU A 58 -13.16 1.72 -4.64
N GLU A 59 -12.11 1.56 -5.44
CA GLU A 59 -11.17 0.45 -5.32
C GLU A 59 -10.37 0.52 -4.01
N GLN A 60 -9.92 1.72 -3.61
CA GLN A 60 -9.19 1.91 -2.36
C GLN A 60 -10.04 1.58 -1.13
N TYR A 61 -11.35 1.80 -1.18
CA TYR A 61 -12.22 1.42 -0.08
C TYR A 61 -12.21 -0.09 0.18
N ALA A 62 -12.27 -0.89 -0.88
CA ALA A 62 -12.19 -2.35 -0.78
C ALA A 62 -10.79 -2.83 -0.38
N ILE A 63 -9.74 -2.20 -0.92
CA ILE A 63 -8.33 -2.50 -0.61
C ILE A 63 -8.06 -2.27 0.87
N GLN A 64 -8.41 -1.11 1.42
CA GLN A 64 -8.14 -0.77 2.81
C GLN A 64 -8.77 -1.74 3.80
N HIS A 65 -10.00 -2.22 3.54
CA HIS A 65 -10.64 -3.21 4.38
C HIS A 65 -9.87 -4.54 4.39
N SER A 66 -9.40 -4.98 3.23
CA SER A 66 -8.62 -6.21 3.09
C SER A 66 -7.24 -6.09 3.73
N ASP A 67 -6.55 -4.97 3.49
CA ASP A 67 -5.19 -4.76 3.97
C ASP A 67 -5.15 -4.58 5.48
N ALA A 68 -6.11 -3.87 6.08
CA ALA A 68 -6.23 -3.79 7.53
C ALA A 68 -6.37 -5.18 8.18
N ILE A 69 -7.17 -6.07 7.60
CA ILE A 69 -7.32 -7.46 8.08
C ILE A 69 -6.00 -8.23 7.92
N SER A 70 -5.35 -8.10 6.77
CA SER A 70 -4.09 -8.78 6.47
C SER A 70 -2.97 -8.33 7.41
N PHE A 71 -2.84 -7.03 7.66
CA PHE A 71 -1.86 -6.48 8.58
C PHE A 71 -2.17 -6.84 10.03
N ALA A 72 -3.44 -6.84 10.44
CA ALA A 72 -3.82 -7.32 11.78
C ALA A 72 -3.42 -8.78 11.98
N PHE A 73 -3.61 -9.63 10.96
CA PHE A 73 -3.20 -11.03 11.01
C PHE A 73 -1.68 -11.18 11.10
N LEU A 74 -0.93 -10.46 10.29
CA LEU A 74 0.53 -10.47 10.30
C LEU A 74 1.12 -9.88 11.59
N ALA A 75 0.50 -8.87 12.18
CA ALA A 75 0.89 -8.31 13.48
C ALA A 75 0.68 -9.30 14.62
N GLY A 76 -0.45 -10.00 14.63
CA GLY A 76 -0.79 -11.00 15.64
C GLY A 76 -0.23 -12.41 15.36
N HIS A 77 0.06 -12.71 14.15
CA HIS A 77 0.51 -13.92 13.45
C HIS A 77 0.10 -15.28 14.06
N ARG A 78 -0.92 -15.34 14.89
CA ARG A 78 -1.39 -16.55 15.57
C ARG A 78 -2.90 -16.70 15.62
N GLY A 79 -3.61 -16.11 14.66
CA GLY A 79 -5.04 -16.25 14.57
C GLY A 79 -5.72 -15.00 14.04
N PHE A 80 -6.97 -15.15 13.68
CA PHE A 80 -7.76 -14.04 13.18
C PHE A 80 -7.94 -12.97 14.25
N VAL A 81 -7.51 -11.76 13.96
CA VAL A 81 -7.78 -10.58 14.78
C VAL A 81 -8.99 -9.88 14.17
N PRO A 82 -10.16 -9.86 14.83
CA PRO A 82 -11.31 -9.15 14.31
C PRO A 82 -11.00 -7.65 14.11
N PRO A 83 -11.57 -6.99 13.10
CA PRO A 83 -11.38 -5.55 12.89
C PRO A 83 -11.72 -4.69 14.12
N SER A 84 -12.66 -5.14 14.96
CA SER A 84 -13.00 -4.49 16.23
C SER A 84 -11.85 -4.49 17.26
N LEU A 85 -10.87 -5.37 17.10
CA LEU A 85 -9.66 -5.36 17.93
C LEU A 85 -8.56 -4.46 17.36
N ALA A 86 -8.67 -4.02 16.12
CA ALA A 86 -7.75 -3.03 15.55
C ALA A 86 -7.75 -1.74 16.37
N ASP A 87 -8.93 -1.31 16.86
CA ASP A 87 -9.04 -0.15 17.76
C ASP A 87 -8.32 -0.34 19.11
N ALA A 88 -8.16 -1.58 19.56
CA ALA A 88 -7.44 -1.88 20.78
C ALA A 88 -5.92 -1.98 20.58
N ILE A 89 -5.48 -2.30 19.36
CA ILE A 89 -4.06 -2.38 19.00
C ILE A 89 -3.52 -0.99 18.68
N VAL A 90 -4.35 -0.10 18.15
CA VAL A 90 -4.01 1.28 17.81
C VAL A 90 -4.52 2.22 18.90
N PRO A 91 -3.66 2.75 19.79
CA PRO A 91 -4.08 3.54 20.96
C PRO A 91 -4.87 4.82 20.63
N ASP A 92 -4.66 5.39 19.45
CA ASP A 92 -5.38 6.58 19.00
C ASP A 92 -5.62 6.52 17.47
N PRO A 93 -6.75 5.93 17.03
CA PRO A 93 -7.05 5.80 15.61
C PRO A 93 -7.35 7.15 14.92
N VAL A 94 -7.36 8.25 15.64
CA VAL A 94 -7.58 9.61 15.10
C VAL A 94 -6.25 10.26 14.69
N LYS A 95 -5.13 9.77 15.20
CA LYS A 95 -3.81 10.30 14.87
C LYS A 95 -3.10 9.40 13.88
N ALA A 96 -2.31 10.02 13.01
CA ALA A 96 -1.39 9.27 12.16
C ALA A 96 -0.47 8.40 13.04
N PRO A 97 -0.23 7.13 12.67
CA PRO A 97 0.67 6.27 13.43
C PRO A 97 2.09 6.83 13.40
N THR A 98 2.79 6.68 14.51
CA THR A 98 4.21 7.02 14.61
C THR A 98 4.98 5.82 15.11
N ASN A 99 6.16 5.59 14.54
CA ASN A 99 7.08 4.60 15.08
C ASN A 99 7.79 5.18 16.30
N ASP A 100 7.59 4.58 17.49
CA ASP A 100 8.26 4.96 18.73
C ASP A 100 9.54 4.13 19.00
N GLY A 101 10.04 3.42 17.98
CA GLY A 101 11.15 2.49 18.03
C GLY A 101 10.81 1.12 18.65
N ARG A 102 9.53 0.85 18.91
CA ARG A 102 9.03 -0.40 19.50
C ARG A 102 7.92 -1.02 18.68
N THR A 103 7.34 -0.26 17.77
CA THR A 103 6.18 -0.67 16.98
C THR A 103 6.62 -1.65 15.89
N ASP A 104 6.02 -2.81 15.89
CA ASP A 104 6.16 -3.78 14.79
C ASP A 104 5.64 -3.18 13.49
N LEU A 105 6.29 -3.49 12.35
CA LEU A 105 5.89 -2.98 11.02
C LEU A 105 4.39 -3.16 10.76
N TYR A 106 3.85 -4.34 11.04
CA TYR A 106 2.45 -4.63 10.72
C TYR A 106 1.46 -3.94 11.66
N GLN A 107 1.85 -3.69 12.92
CA GLN A 107 1.08 -2.83 13.81
C GLN A 107 1.07 -1.38 13.32
N PHE A 108 2.22 -0.90 12.86
CA PHE A 108 2.32 0.43 12.24
C PHE A 108 1.45 0.56 11.00
N LEU A 109 1.53 -0.42 10.07
CA LEU A 109 0.74 -0.45 8.85
C LEU A 109 -0.76 -0.53 9.15
N LEU A 110 -1.16 -1.40 10.09
CA LEU A 110 -2.56 -1.49 10.54
C LEU A 110 -3.07 -0.13 11.05
N GLY A 111 -2.27 0.55 11.88
CA GLY A 111 -2.58 1.89 12.36
C GLY A 111 -2.76 2.88 11.21
N GLY A 112 -1.91 2.78 10.19
CA GLY A 112 -1.99 3.56 8.96
C GLY A 112 -3.31 3.34 8.22
N GLU A 113 -3.71 2.09 8.00
CA GLU A 113 -4.97 1.76 7.31
C GLU A 113 -6.21 2.24 8.07
N VAL A 114 -6.24 2.03 9.40
CA VAL A 114 -7.34 2.52 10.24
C VAL A 114 -7.44 4.04 10.21
N TYR A 115 -6.32 4.74 10.21
CA TYR A 115 -6.31 6.20 10.08
C TYR A 115 -6.72 6.64 8.67
N ALA A 116 -6.12 6.06 7.63
CA ALA A 116 -6.35 6.42 6.24
C ALA A 116 -7.80 6.17 5.79
N SER A 117 -8.47 5.15 6.33
CA SER A 117 -9.87 4.87 5.98
C SER A 117 -10.82 6.05 6.27
N LYS A 118 -10.55 6.84 7.32
CA LYS A 118 -11.31 8.06 7.62
C LYS A 118 -11.02 9.18 6.62
N LEU A 119 -9.77 9.28 6.18
CA LEU A 119 -9.37 10.25 5.16
C LEU A 119 -9.95 9.90 3.79
N LEU A 120 -10.09 8.60 3.50
CA LEU A 120 -10.73 8.14 2.26
C LEU A 120 -12.19 8.56 2.16
N LEU A 121 -12.93 8.55 3.28
CA LEU A 121 -14.31 9.03 3.29
C LEU A 121 -14.41 10.52 2.95
N GLN A 122 -13.43 11.34 3.35
CA GLN A 122 -13.38 12.76 2.96
C GLN A 122 -13.12 12.91 1.45
N CYS A 123 -12.24 12.08 0.87
CA CYS A 123 -12.03 12.04 -0.57
C CYS A 123 -13.31 11.60 -1.32
N ALA A 124 -14.02 10.60 -0.79
CA ALA A 124 -15.28 10.13 -1.36
C ALA A 124 -16.34 11.26 -1.39
N GLU A 125 -16.53 11.95 -0.26
CA GLU A 125 -17.47 13.09 -0.15
C GLU A 125 -17.14 14.19 -1.18
N LYS A 126 -15.87 14.55 -1.34
CA LYS A 126 -15.42 15.53 -2.34
C LYS A 126 -15.81 15.16 -3.76
N LEU A 127 -15.85 13.86 -4.07
CA LEU A 127 -16.23 13.32 -5.38
C LEU A 127 -17.74 13.02 -5.50
N GLY A 128 -18.53 13.37 -4.46
CA GLY A 128 -19.96 13.10 -4.42
C GLY A 128 -20.30 11.62 -4.28
N LEU A 129 -19.45 10.84 -3.61
CA LEU A 129 -19.69 9.46 -3.25
C LEU A 129 -20.07 9.36 -1.78
N ASN A 130 -21.03 8.50 -1.45
CA ASN A 130 -21.41 8.21 -0.08
C ASN A 130 -21.09 6.75 0.30
N GLU A 131 -20.86 6.52 1.59
CA GLU A 131 -20.41 5.21 2.06
C GLU A 131 -21.49 4.13 1.90
N SER A 132 -22.76 4.45 2.17
CA SER A 132 -23.83 3.44 2.21
C SER A 132 -24.23 2.95 0.83
N ASP A 133 -24.35 3.87 -0.13
CA ASP A 133 -24.94 3.57 -1.44
C ASP A 133 -23.88 3.35 -2.51
N ASP A 134 -22.74 4.07 -2.44
CA ASP A 134 -21.71 3.97 -3.46
C ASP A 134 -20.56 3.03 -3.04
N LEU A 135 -19.93 3.28 -1.88
CA LEU A 135 -18.73 2.54 -1.47
C LEU A 135 -19.05 1.08 -1.12
N LYS A 136 -20.09 0.85 -0.31
CA LYS A 136 -20.47 -0.52 0.14
C LYS A 136 -21.11 -1.37 -0.95
N SER A 137 -21.72 -0.76 -1.97
CA SER A 137 -22.35 -1.48 -3.07
C SER A 137 -21.42 -1.65 -4.28
N TYR A 138 -20.24 -1.04 -4.25
CA TYR A 138 -19.30 -1.09 -5.36
C TYR A 138 -18.81 -2.53 -5.62
N GLN A 139 -18.83 -2.91 -6.88
CA GLN A 139 -18.27 -4.18 -7.34
C GLN A 139 -16.84 -3.92 -7.82
N ALA A 140 -15.90 -4.29 -6.96
CA ALA A 140 -14.50 -4.03 -7.21
C ALA A 140 -13.95 -4.81 -8.41
N SER A 141 -13.02 -4.20 -9.13
CA SER A 141 -12.35 -4.81 -10.27
C SER A 141 -11.44 -5.97 -9.85
N PRO A 142 -11.57 -7.15 -10.47
CA PRO A 142 -10.65 -8.26 -10.18
C PRO A 142 -9.17 -7.91 -10.38
N LEU A 143 -8.86 -7.02 -11.32
CA LEU A 143 -7.48 -6.56 -11.55
C LEU A 143 -6.98 -5.72 -10.39
N ALA A 144 -7.75 -4.75 -9.90
CA ALA A 144 -7.39 -3.93 -8.77
C ALA A 144 -7.30 -4.77 -7.49
N GLN A 145 -8.19 -5.74 -7.32
CA GLN A 145 -8.21 -6.61 -6.14
C GLN A 145 -7.10 -7.68 -6.12
N GLY A 146 -6.31 -7.81 -7.16
CA GLY A 146 -5.09 -8.63 -7.15
C GLY A 146 -4.11 -8.22 -6.06
N TYR A 147 -3.92 -6.92 -5.85
CA TYR A 147 -3.04 -6.35 -4.84
C TYR A 147 -3.43 -6.77 -3.40
N PRO A 148 -4.62 -6.46 -2.89
CA PRO A 148 -5.01 -6.88 -1.53
C PRO A 148 -5.18 -8.39 -1.39
N SER A 149 -5.55 -9.11 -2.46
CA SER A 149 -5.58 -10.57 -2.44
C SER A 149 -4.19 -11.18 -2.22
N TYR A 150 -3.15 -10.54 -2.73
CA TYR A 150 -1.79 -10.99 -2.49
C TYR A 150 -1.35 -10.74 -1.05
N TRP A 151 -1.71 -9.59 -0.46
CA TRP A 151 -1.51 -9.35 0.97
C TRP A 151 -2.21 -10.39 1.84
N ALA A 152 -3.45 -10.74 1.51
CA ALA A 152 -4.19 -11.79 2.20
C ALA A 152 -3.49 -13.16 2.08
N ARG A 153 -2.91 -13.49 0.91
CA ARG A 153 -2.11 -14.70 0.72
C ARG A 153 -0.87 -14.71 1.62
N LEU A 154 -0.13 -13.60 1.70
CA LEU A 154 1.04 -13.46 2.59
C LEU A 154 0.62 -13.63 4.06
N ALA A 155 -0.48 -13.00 4.45
CA ALA A 155 -1.04 -13.11 5.80
C ALA A 155 -1.40 -14.56 6.15
N LEU A 156 -2.16 -15.25 5.28
CA LEU A 156 -2.56 -16.65 5.48
C LEU A 156 -1.37 -17.61 5.55
N SER A 157 -0.29 -17.33 4.82
CA SER A 157 0.93 -18.14 4.91
C SER A 157 1.79 -17.82 6.15
N GLY A 158 1.49 -16.72 6.85
CA GLY A 158 2.29 -16.24 7.97
C GLY A 158 3.69 -15.78 7.57
N ASN A 159 3.92 -15.46 6.28
CA ASN A 159 5.22 -15.07 5.77
C ASN A 159 5.47 -13.58 5.99
N ARG A 160 5.83 -13.22 7.21
CA ARG A 160 6.07 -11.84 7.64
C ARG A 160 7.28 -11.23 6.93
N ALA A 161 8.36 -11.98 6.79
CA ALA A 161 9.57 -11.48 6.13
C ALA A 161 9.32 -11.11 4.65
N ALA A 162 8.59 -11.97 3.93
CA ALA A 162 8.22 -11.70 2.54
C ALA A 162 7.34 -10.44 2.40
N GLY A 163 6.35 -10.30 3.28
CA GLY A 163 5.51 -9.10 3.31
C GLY A 163 6.29 -7.84 3.68
N ALA A 164 7.21 -7.92 4.66
CA ALA A 164 8.06 -6.80 5.06
C ALA A 164 8.97 -6.33 3.92
N ALA A 165 9.64 -7.26 3.22
CA ALA A 165 10.46 -6.94 2.07
C ALA A 165 9.63 -6.34 0.91
N ALA A 166 8.45 -6.92 0.63
CA ALA A 166 7.55 -6.43 -0.40
C ALA A 166 7.06 -5.00 -0.08
N CYS A 167 6.69 -4.73 1.17
CA CYS A 167 6.32 -3.40 1.66
C CYS A 167 7.46 -2.39 1.48
N ALA A 168 8.66 -2.70 1.99
CA ALA A 168 9.82 -1.80 1.94
C ALA A 168 10.22 -1.43 0.50
N VAL A 169 10.01 -2.31 -0.47
CA VAL A 169 10.31 -2.04 -1.88
C VAL A 169 9.16 -1.29 -2.57
N ASN A 170 7.91 -1.64 -2.26
CA ASN A 170 6.72 -1.12 -2.97
C ASN A 170 6.27 0.26 -2.46
N PHE A 171 6.18 0.47 -1.16
CA PHE A 171 5.60 1.69 -0.58
C PHE A 171 6.29 3.00 -0.98
N PRO A 172 7.63 3.06 -1.16
CA PRO A 172 8.25 4.27 -1.67
C PRO A 172 7.77 4.67 -3.08
N ALA A 173 7.51 3.68 -3.96
CA ALA A 173 6.96 3.93 -5.29
C ALA A 173 5.50 4.42 -5.21
N TRP A 174 4.66 3.77 -4.41
CA TRP A 174 3.30 4.20 -4.09
C TRP A 174 3.27 5.64 -3.56
N GLY A 175 4.09 5.96 -2.55
CA GLY A 175 4.19 7.30 -1.97
C GLY A 175 4.58 8.37 -3.00
N LYS A 176 5.52 8.04 -3.89
CA LYS A 176 5.91 8.92 -4.99
C LYS A 176 4.76 9.20 -5.96
N MET A 177 4.00 8.17 -6.33
CA MET A 177 2.82 8.36 -7.18
C MET A 177 1.73 9.18 -6.47
N CYS A 178 1.47 8.92 -5.20
CA CYS A 178 0.57 9.74 -4.39
C CYS A 178 1.00 11.21 -4.36
N LYS A 179 2.31 11.48 -4.23
CA LYS A 179 2.84 12.85 -4.27
C LYS A 179 2.59 13.52 -5.62
N GLN A 180 2.84 12.81 -6.72
CA GLN A 180 2.56 13.32 -8.08
C GLN A 180 1.06 13.62 -8.25
N LEU A 181 0.18 12.77 -7.71
CA LEU A 181 -1.27 12.99 -7.77
C LEU A 181 -1.71 14.19 -6.92
N VAL A 182 -1.17 14.36 -5.71
CA VAL A 182 -1.47 15.53 -4.87
C VAL A 182 -1.08 16.81 -5.59
N ASP A 183 0.12 16.85 -6.19
CA ASP A 183 0.60 18.02 -6.92
C ASP A 183 -0.27 18.31 -8.15
N ALA A 184 -0.63 17.28 -8.91
CA ALA A 184 -1.44 17.43 -10.10
C ALA A 184 -2.90 17.81 -9.81
N LEU A 185 -3.54 17.16 -8.85
CA LEU A 185 -4.94 17.40 -8.50
C LEU A 185 -5.12 18.72 -7.75
N GLY A 186 -4.14 19.09 -6.92
CA GLY A 186 -4.13 20.32 -6.15
C GLY A 186 -3.77 21.57 -6.98
N ASP A 187 -3.23 21.40 -8.21
CA ASP A 187 -2.93 22.54 -9.09
C ASP A 187 -4.24 23.15 -9.64
N PRO A 188 -4.53 24.43 -9.33
CA PRO A 188 -5.73 25.08 -9.84
C PRO A 188 -5.81 25.16 -11.37
N GLN A 189 -4.66 25.10 -12.07
CA GLN A 189 -4.61 25.15 -13.52
C GLN A 189 -5.18 23.89 -14.17
N ASN A 190 -5.14 22.75 -13.48
CA ASN A 190 -5.68 21.47 -13.97
C ASN A 190 -7.20 21.35 -13.84
N GLY A 191 -7.86 22.27 -13.14
CA GLY A 191 -9.31 22.39 -13.13
C GLY A 191 -10.09 21.28 -12.39
N TYR A 192 -9.43 20.52 -11.50
CA TYR A 192 -10.08 19.42 -10.75
C TYR A 192 -10.97 19.88 -9.59
N GLY A 193 -10.93 21.17 -9.23
CA GLY A 193 -11.79 21.77 -8.19
C GLY A 193 -11.32 21.53 -6.77
N TYR A 194 -10.03 21.25 -6.57
CA TYR A 194 -9.38 21.24 -5.26
C TYR A 194 -8.79 22.63 -4.94
N ASN A 195 -8.67 22.94 -3.65
CA ASN A 195 -8.16 24.23 -3.15
C ASN A 195 -6.67 24.13 -2.77
N GLY A 196 -5.85 23.55 -3.63
CA GLY A 196 -4.43 23.29 -3.37
C GLY A 196 -4.18 21.91 -2.76
N ASN A 197 -2.92 21.63 -2.45
CA ASN A 197 -2.47 20.30 -1.97
C ASN A 197 -3.03 19.93 -0.59
N ASP A 198 -3.42 20.93 0.22
CA ASP A 198 -3.98 20.72 1.56
C ASP A 198 -5.52 20.57 1.57
N ASP A 199 -6.16 20.48 0.39
CA ASP A 199 -7.61 20.24 0.32
C ASP A 199 -7.97 18.92 1.01
N GLN A 200 -9.00 18.93 1.86
CA GLN A 200 -9.44 17.73 2.58
C GLN A 200 -9.85 16.58 1.64
N GLY A 201 -10.29 16.89 0.43
CA GLY A 201 -10.55 15.88 -0.61
C GLY A 201 -9.29 15.18 -1.12
N LEU A 202 -8.10 15.66 -0.78
CA LEU A 202 -6.80 15.02 -1.09
C LEU A 202 -6.14 14.39 0.15
N ALA A 203 -6.79 14.46 1.33
CA ALA A 203 -6.17 14.07 2.60
C ALA A 203 -5.67 12.62 2.61
N PHE A 204 -6.41 11.70 2.00
CA PHE A 204 -6.01 10.30 1.85
C PHE A 204 -4.75 10.15 1.01
N ILE A 205 -4.73 10.76 -0.18
CA ILE A 205 -3.58 10.67 -1.09
C ILE A 205 -2.37 11.35 -0.46
N ASN A 206 -2.59 12.50 0.22
CA ASN A 206 -1.53 13.25 0.89
C ASN A 206 -0.93 12.50 2.08
N PHE A 207 -1.73 11.71 2.81
CA PHE A 207 -1.23 10.84 3.86
C PHE A 207 -0.20 9.83 3.31
N PHE A 208 -0.51 9.16 2.22
CA PHE A 208 0.41 8.21 1.59
C PHE A 208 1.56 8.88 0.82
N ALA A 209 1.42 10.15 0.43
CA ALA A 209 2.51 10.93 -0.16
C ALA A 209 3.63 11.26 0.84
N THR A 210 3.36 11.12 2.14
CA THR A 210 4.34 11.34 3.20
C THR A 210 5.22 10.11 3.37
N PRO A 211 6.55 10.22 3.20
CA PRO A 211 7.45 9.09 3.42
C PRO A 211 7.36 8.52 4.84
N ILE A 212 7.57 7.22 4.96
CA ILE A 212 7.70 6.54 6.25
C ILE A 212 9.19 6.46 6.57
N ASP A 213 9.65 7.28 7.53
CA ASP A 213 11.09 7.45 7.81
C ASP A 213 11.79 6.15 8.21
N ASP A 214 11.17 5.34 9.08
CA ASP A 214 11.78 4.13 9.64
C ASP A 214 11.28 2.83 8.95
N LEU A 215 10.79 2.92 7.71
CA LEU A 215 10.23 1.76 7.00
C LEU A 215 11.24 0.63 6.83
N ASP A 216 12.45 0.99 6.42
CA ASP A 216 13.51 0.00 6.18
C ASP A 216 13.94 -0.68 7.48
N GLU A 217 14.10 0.07 8.57
CA GLU A 217 14.48 -0.46 9.87
C GLU A 217 13.43 -1.46 10.39
N MET A 218 12.15 -1.12 10.26
CA MET A 218 11.06 -2.02 10.66
C MET A 218 11.02 -3.29 9.81
N ALA A 219 11.23 -3.16 8.50
CA ALA A 219 11.25 -4.31 7.59
C ALA A 219 12.47 -5.21 7.82
N VAL A 220 13.65 -4.62 7.97
CA VAL A 220 14.92 -5.35 8.27
C VAL A 220 14.79 -6.13 9.55
N ALA A 221 14.22 -5.54 10.60
CA ALA A 221 14.02 -6.21 11.88
C ALA A 221 13.23 -7.53 11.73
N ILE A 222 12.16 -7.52 10.92
CA ILE A 222 11.35 -8.73 10.66
C ILE A 222 12.10 -9.72 9.77
N ILE A 223 12.78 -9.27 8.71
CA ILE A 223 13.55 -10.15 7.83
C ILE A 223 14.63 -10.92 8.60
N GLU A 224 15.32 -10.24 9.51
CA GLU A 224 16.37 -10.83 10.34
C GLU A 224 15.80 -11.73 11.44
N GLU A 225 14.68 -11.34 12.08
CA GLU A 225 13.99 -12.15 13.09
C GLU A 225 13.52 -13.49 12.51
N GLU A 226 12.92 -13.46 11.34
CA GLU A 226 12.42 -14.66 10.64
C GLU A 226 13.55 -15.49 9.98
N GLY A 227 14.76 -14.94 9.86
CA GLY A 227 15.89 -15.60 9.24
C GLY A 227 15.67 -15.92 7.75
N ALA A 228 14.93 -15.08 7.05
CA ALA A 228 14.60 -15.27 5.64
C ALA A 228 15.84 -15.19 4.76
N SER A 229 15.87 -16.01 3.70
CA SER A 229 16.89 -15.91 2.65
C SER A 229 16.48 -14.88 1.59
N TYR A 230 17.46 -14.36 0.87
CA TYR A 230 17.20 -13.44 -0.25
C TYR A 230 16.28 -14.07 -1.31
N GLU A 231 16.44 -15.35 -1.58
CA GLU A 231 15.68 -16.12 -2.56
C GLU A 231 14.17 -16.20 -2.18
N ASP A 232 13.87 -16.27 -0.87
CA ASP A 232 12.49 -16.31 -0.37
C ASP A 232 11.75 -14.97 -0.57
N LEU A 233 12.49 -13.86 -0.70
CA LEU A 233 11.97 -12.52 -0.82
C LEU A 233 11.73 -12.07 -2.27
N LEU A 234 12.41 -12.68 -3.24
CA LEU A 234 12.40 -12.25 -4.65
C LEU A 234 10.99 -12.25 -5.27
N GLU A 235 10.31 -13.38 -5.20
CA GLU A 235 8.99 -13.52 -5.82
C GLU A 235 7.90 -12.69 -5.14
N PRO A 236 7.80 -12.64 -3.79
CA PRO A 236 6.87 -11.76 -3.12
C PRO A 236 7.01 -10.29 -3.50
N VAL A 237 8.22 -9.77 -3.54
CA VAL A 237 8.50 -8.40 -3.96
C VAL A 237 8.05 -8.16 -5.40
N ARG A 238 8.45 -9.05 -6.32
CA ARG A 238 8.08 -8.95 -7.73
C ARG A 238 6.56 -8.97 -7.93
N LEU A 239 5.86 -9.86 -7.24
CA LEU A 239 4.41 -10.01 -7.41
C LEU A 239 3.66 -8.79 -6.87
N LEU A 240 4.02 -8.26 -5.70
CA LEU A 240 3.34 -7.09 -5.14
C LEU A 240 3.48 -5.88 -6.07
N GLN A 241 4.67 -5.64 -6.60
CA GLN A 241 4.94 -4.58 -7.58
C GLN A 241 4.09 -4.72 -8.86
N GLN A 242 3.93 -5.95 -9.35
CA GLN A 242 3.13 -6.20 -10.56
C GLN A 242 1.63 -6.04 -10.29
N TYR A 243 1.14 -6.43 -9.09
CA TYR A 243 -0.25 -6.21 -8.72
C TYR A 243 -0.57 -4.72 -8.54
N GLU A 244 0.40 -3.92 -8.10
CA GLU A 244 0.21 -2.48 -8.07
C GLU A 244 0.03 -1.87 -9.48
N LEU A 245 0.84 -2.30 -10.46
CA LEU A 245 0.63 -1.88 -11.85
C LEU A 245 -0.77 -2.25 -12.35
N LEU A 246 -1.24 -3.46 -12.05
CA LEU A 246 -2.59 -3.89 -12.44
C LEU A 246 -3.69 -3.05 -11.76
N PHE A 247 -3.47 -2.61 -10.52
CA PHE A 247 -4.37 -1.66 -9.87
C PHE A 247 -4.47 -0.34 -10.64
N TRP A 248 -3.34 0.26 -10.99
CA TRP A 248 -3.31 1.51 -11.75
C TRP A 248 -3.92 1.36 -13.13
N ASP A 249 -3.65 0.25 -13.82
CA ASP A 249 -4.28 -0.08 -15.10
C ASP A 249 -5.81 -0.18 -14.96
N ALA A 250 -6.29 -0.85 -13.92
CA ALA A 250 -7.72 -1.03 -13.69
C ALA A 250 -8.46 0.30 -13.49
N ILE A 251 -7.91 1.21 -12.71
CA ILE A 251 -8.55 2.52 -12.45
C ILE A 251 -8.37 3.51 -13.60
N TYR A 252 -7.38 3.30 -14.47
CA TYR A 252 -7.24 4.09 -15.69
C TYR A 252 -8.23 3.67 -16.78
N ASN A 253 -8.41 2.34 -16.95
CA ASN A 253 -9.23 1.74 -18.02
C ASN A 253 -10.67 1.43 -17.56
N VAL A 254 -11.23 2.23 -16.64
CA VAL A 254 -12.56 1.98 -16.05
C VAL A 254 -13.72 1.91 -17.06
N GLU A 255 -13.55 2.41 -18.29
CA GLU A 255 -14.58 2.35 -19.31
C GLU A 255 -14.78 0.93 -19.87
N ASP A 256 -13.72 0.13 -19.81
CA ASP A 256 -13.71 -1.26 -20.29
C ASP A 256 -14.16 -2.27 -19.21
N SER A 257 -14.44 -1.81 -17.99
CA SER A 257 -14.93 -2.69 -16.93
C SER A 257 -16.34 -3.18 -17.26
N ILE A 258 -16.51 -4.49 -17.34
CA ILE A 258 -17.79 -5.16 -17.57
C ILE A 258 -18.75 -4.74 -16.46
N ALA A 259 -19.74 -3.93 -16.79
CA ALA A 259 -20.91 -3.76 -15.94
C ALA A 259 -21.65 -5.09 -15.93
N TYR A 260 -21.72 -5.75 -14.79
CA TYR A 260 -22.66 -6.84 -14.62
C TYR A 260 -24.04 -6.23 -14.71
N GLU A 261 -24.78 -6.57 -15.77
CA GLU A 261 -26.21 -6.27 -15.84
C GLU A 261 -26.92 -7.06 -14.74
N THR A 262 -27.54 -6.35 -13.79
CA THR A 262 -28.37 -6.93 -12.74
C THR A 262 -29.75 -7.27 -13.24
#